data_2f1b33323d58dbcb85ca3ed7fe407b3d
#
_entry.id   2f1b33323d58dbcb85ca3ed7fe407b3d
#
_cell.length_a   1.000
_cell.length_b   1.000
_cell.length_c   1.000
_cell.angle_alpha   90.00
_cell.angle_beta   90.00
_cell.angle_gamma   90.00
#
_symmetry.space_group_name_H-M   'P 1'
#
loop_
_entity.id
_entity.type
_entity.pdbx_description
1 polymer ?
#
loop_
_entity_poly.entity_id
_entity_poly.type
_entity_poly.pdbx_seq_one_letter_code
_entity_poly.pdbx_strand_id
1 'polypeptide(L)'
;MSVLEADKTAGVGTAREGLRVERKHPLAIRWMHWVNFPVLFTMIWSGILIYWNDSDNTYRHPHSIYRVGIDKLTLLRLFPEWVYRNMNVPYHVTEGLGYHFFFMWIYALNGIAYVLFLAISGEWRFLLPERRSVRDAIQVTLVDLHLRKGLPEQTKYNGAQRIAYTCVIVMGAGMLITGLAIYKPTQLHWLTSLLGGYEMARWLHFWITMGFLGFFAVHVGQVVLAGWNNFRAMVSGREIQRADAPSIEAERRSWR
;
A
#
# COMPACT_ATOMS: atom_id res chain seq x y z
N MET A 1 19.19 50.42 38.36
CA MET A 1 18.06 49.89 37.59
C MET A 1 18.46 49.81 36.14
N SER A 2 18.25 48.64 35.51
CA SER A 2 18.33 48.35 34.11
C SER A 2 19.67 47.95 33.47
N VAL A 3 20.20 46.79 33.76
CA VAL A 3 21.08 46.03 32.83
C VAL A 3 20.80 44.50 32.91
N LEU A 4 19.88 44.06 33.78
CA LEU A 4 19.61 42.61 34.00
C LEU A 4 18.28 42.13 33.39
N GLU A 5 17.54 42.94 32.62
CA GLU A 5 16.26 42.55 32.03
C GLU A 5 16.31 42.26 30.50
N ALA A 6 17.43 42.57 29.84
CA ALA A 6 17.57 42.42 28.39
C ALA A 6 18.01 41.00 27.91
N ASP A 7 18.38 40.11 28.84
CA ASP A 7 18.95 38.81 28.48
C ASP A 7 18.00 37.59 28.62
N LYS A 8 16.73 37.80 28.98
CA LYS A 8 15.73 36.73 29.08
C LYS A 8 14.85 36.53 27.85
N THR A 9 14.89 37.42 26.86
CA THR A 9 14.08 37.32 25.64
C THR A 9 14.86 36.76 24.44
N ALA A 10 16.19 36.70 24.50
CA ALA A 10 17.03 36.20 23.43
C ALA A 10 17.09 34.63 23.37
N GLY A 11 16.74 33.95 24.44
CA GLY A 11 16.89 32.49 24.53
C GLY A 11 15.70 31.65 23.99
N VAL A 12 14.56 32.25 23.70
CA VAL A 12 13.35 31.51 23.24
C VAL A 12 13.13 31.58 21.73
N GLY A 13 13.79 32.53 21.04
CA GLY A 13 13.66 32.72 19.59
C GLY A 13 14.52 31.76 18.74
N THR A 14 15.66 31.35 19.23
CA THR A 14 16.66 30.64 18.44
C THR A 14 16.39 29.14 18.27
N ALA A 15 15.56 28.51 19.09
CA ALA A 15 15.19 27.09 18.94
C ALA A 15 14.10 26.83 17.86
N ARG A 16 13.43 27.86 17.36
CA ARG A 16 12.39 27.77 16.32
C ARG A 16 12.90 28.08 14.91
N GLU A 17 14.04 28.70 14.75
CA GLU A 17 14.61 29.07 13.45
C GLU A 17 15.12 27.89 12.62
N GLY A 18 15.22 26.69 13.20
CA GLY A 18 15.70 25.49 12.52
C GLY A 18 14.61 24.56 11.95
N LEU A 19 13.33 24.90 12.08
CA LEU A 19 12.22 24.04 11.62
C LEU A 19 11.31 24.78 10.65
N ARG A 20 10.89 24.08 9.58
CA ARG A 20 9.87 24.58 8.65
C ARG A 20 8.71 23.59 8.53
N VAL A 21 7.53 24.11 8.22
CA VAL A 21 6.34 23.32 7.89
C VAL A 21 6.22 23.26 6.37
N GLU A 22 6.27 22.08 5.82
CA GLU A 22 6.19 21.86 4.38
C GLU A 22 4.97 21.03 3.97
N ARG A 23 4.40 21.29 2.80
CA ARG A 23 3.28 20.51 2.26
C ARG A 23 3.81 19.24 1.62
N LYS A 24 3.60 18.10 2.30
CA LYS A 24 4.04 16.77 1.82
C LYS A 24 3.00 16.12 0.91
N HIS A 25 1.76 16.03 1.35
CA HIS A 25 0.70 15.31 0.64
C HIS A 25 -0.42 16.24 0.17
N PRO A 26 -0.74 16.28 -1.15
CA PRO A 26 -1.94 16.92 -1.68
C PRO A 26 -3.22 16.34 -1.06
N LEU A 27 -4.27 17.16 -0.97
CA LEU A 27 -5.54 16.75 -0.39
C LEU A 27 -6.15 15.53 -1.12
N ALA A 28 -6.06 15.52 -2.45
CA ALA A 28 -6.57 14.41 -3.26
C ALA A 28 -5.91 13.07 -2.90
N ILE A 29 -4.57 13.02 -2.79
CA ILE A 29 -3.85 11.80 -2.37
C ILE A 29 -4.30 11.34 -0.99
N ARG A 30 -4.49 12.26 -0.05
CA ARG A 30 -4.93 11.94 1.32
C ARG A 30 -6.32 11.31 1.32
N TRP A 31 -7.28 11.92 0.61
CA TRP A 31 -8.63 11.35 0.49
C TRP A 31 -8.62 9.98 -0.16
N MET A 32 -7.93 9.82 -1.28
CA MET A 32 -7.84 8.53 -1.98
C MET A 32 -7.20 7.45 -1.09
N HIS A 33 -6.17 7.79 -0.31
CA HIS A 33 -5.55 6.88 0.65
C HIS A 33 -6.52 6.44 1.76
N TRP A 34 -7.23 7.40 2.39
CA TRP A 34 -8.13 7.08 3.49
C TRP A 34 -9.40 6.36 3.04
N VAL A 35 -9.90 6.63 1.83
CA VAL A 35 -10.97 5.85 1.22
C VAL A 35 -10.49 4.43 0.91
N ASN A 36 -9.27 4.29 0.43
CA ASN A 36 -8.73 2.97 0.05
C ASN A 36 -8.52 2.04 1.25
N PHE A 37 -8.31 2.57 2.45
CA PHE A 37 -8.08 1.76 3.64
C PHE A 37 -9.27 0.83 3.96
N PRO A 38 -10.50 1.32 4.22
CA PRO A 38 -11.66 0.43 4.46
C PRO A 38 -12.03 -0.39 3.22
N VAL A 39 -11.87 0.15 2.03
CA VAL A 39 -12.16 -0.57 0.77
C VAL A 39 -11.25 -1.78 0.64
N LEU A 40 -9.94 -1.61 0.77
CA LEU A 40 -8.98 -2.71 0.67
C LEU A 40 -9.21 -3.76 1.76
N PHE A 41 -9.48 -3.32 3.00
CA PHE A 41 -9.81 -4.23 4.09
C PHE A 41 -11.03 -5.09 3.75
N THR A 42 -12.12 -4.48 3.28
CA THR A 42 -13.36 -5.18 2.89
C THR A 42 -13.11 -6.11 1.70
N MET A 43 -12.32 -5.69 0.70
CA MET A 43 -11.97 -6.52 -0.46
C MET A 43 -11.17 -7.76 -0.06
N ILE A 44 -10.19 -7.62 0.82
CA ILE A 44 -9.40 -8.76 1.33
C ILE A 44 -10.29 -9.69 2.15
N TRP A 45 -11.05 -9.15 3.11
CA TRP A 45 -11.96 -9.94 3.94
C TRP A 45 -12.99 -10.71 3.10
N SER A 46 -13.69 -10.04 2.20
CA SER A 46 -14.69 -10.69 1.32
C SER A 46 -14.05 -11.69 0.37
N GLY A 47 -12.85 -11.40 -0.14
CA GLY A 47 -12.08 -12.34 -0.96
C GLY A 47 -11.69 -13.61 -0.20
N ILE A 48 -11.34 -13.50 1.07
CA ILE A 48 -11.06 -14.65 1.94
C ILE A 48 -12.33 -15.49 2.15
N LEU A 49 -13.49 -14.88 2.37
CA LEU A 49 -14.75 -15.61 2.48
C LEU A 49 -15.07 -16.43 1.22
N ILE A 50 -14.86 -15.83 0.03
CA ILE A 50 -15.05 -16.51 -1.25
C ILE A 50 -14.05 -17.69 -1.41
N TYR A 51 -12.78 -17.42 -1.11
CA TYR A 51 -11.71 -18.41 -1.21
C TYR A 51 -11.96 -19.63 -0.34
N TRP A 52 -12.35 -19.44 0.92
CA TRP A 52 -12.56 -20.52 1.86
C TRP A 52 -13.78 -21.36 1.57
N ASN A 53 -14.85 -20.76 1.05
CA ASN A 53 -16.00 -21.55 0.63
C ASN A 53 -15.67 -22.50 -0.51
N ASP A 54 -14.84 -22.07 -1.45
CA ASP A 54 -14.40 -22.93 -2.55
C ASP A 54 -13.44 -24.03 -2.06
N SER A 55 -12.67 -23.81 -1.02
CA SER A 55 -11.75 -24.79 -0.43
C SER A 55 -12.48 -25.91 0.33
N ASP A 56 -13.67 -25.64 0.87
CA ASP A 56 -14.44 -26.65 1.63
C ASP A 56 -15.17 -27.65 0.70
N ASN A 57 -15.48 -27.26 -0.51
CA ASN A 57 -15.99 -28.17 -1.56
C ASN A 57 -14.94 -29.17 -2.07
N THR A 58 -13.76 -29.18 -1.50
CA THR A 58 -12.58 -30.01 -1.85
C THR A 58 -12.85 -31.51 -1.69
N TYR A 59 -13.92 -31.92 -1.03
CA TYR A 59 -14.28 -33.33 -0.91
C TYR A 59 -14.69 -33.99 -2.25
N ARG A 60 -15.13 -33.21 -3.23
CA ARG A 60 -15.56 -33.71 -4.52
C ARG A 60 -14.64 -33.39 -5.69
N HIS A 61 -13.97 -32.20 -5.66
CA HIS A 61 -13.05 -31.79 -6.72
C HIS A 61 -11.94 -30.91 -6.11
N PRO A 62 -10.74 -31.46 -5.86
CA PRO A 62 -9.63 -30.66 -5.35
C PRO A 62 -9.20 -29.64 -6.40
N HIS A 63 -9.61 -28.38 -6.24
CA HIS A 63 -9.07 -27.29 -7.04
C HIS A 63 -7.61 -27.05 -6.63
N SER A 64 -6.69 -27.46 -7.47
CA SER A 64 -5.24 -27.36 -7.26
C SER A 64 -4.74 -25.93 -7.03
N ILE A 65 -5.52 -24.93 -7.43
CA ILE A 65 -5.19 -23.50 -7.37
C ILE A 65 -5.05 -22.98 -5.94
N TYR A 66 -5.83 -23.50 -5.02
CA TYR A 66 -5.83 -23.07 -3.63
C TYR A 66 -4.87 -23.86 -2.74
N ARG A 67 -4.16 -24.80 -3.33
CA ARG A 67 -3.08 -25.50 -2.67
C ARG A 67 -1.76 -24.78 -2.95
N VAL A 68 -1.30 -24.03 -1.98
CA VAL A 68 0.10 -23.63 -1.96
C VAL A 68 0.88 -24.84 -1.46
N GLY A 69 1.49 -25.58 -2.36
CA GLY A 69 2.23 -26.79 -2.03
C GLY A 69 2.98 -27.34 -3.23
N ILE A 70 3.87 -28.27 -2.94
CA ILE A 70 4.60 -29.03 -3.92
C ILE A 70 4.04 -30.46 -3.87
N ASP A 71 3.44 -30.91 -4.98
CA ASP A 71 2.83 -32.25 -5.12
C ASP A 71 1.76 -32.52 -4.04
N LYS A 72 1.94 -33.48 -3.18
CA LYS A 72 1.01 -33.84 -2.09
C LYS A 72 1.19 -33.00 -0.81
N LEU A 73 2.25 -32.18 -0.73
CA LEU A 73 2.54 -31.35 0.44
C LEU A 73 1.84 -30.02 0.32
N THR A 74 0.79 -29.80 1.11
CA THR A 74 0.15 -28.49 1.24
C THR A 74 0.96 -27.61 2.21
N LEU A 75 1.69 -26.63 1.66
CA LEU A 75 2.56 -25.74 2.46
C LEU A 75 1.78 -24.67 3.23
N LEU A 76 0.58 -24.31 2.76
CA LEU A 76 -0.25 -23.29 3.38
C LEU A 76 -1.72 -23.74 3.38
N ARG A 77 -2.19 -24.12 4.54
CA ARG A 77 -3.57 -23.86 4.95
C ARG A 77 -3.51 -22.49 5.63
N LEU A 78 -3.97 -21.45 4.95
CA LEU A 78 -3.80 -20.04 5.33
C LEU A 78 -4.27 -19.74 6.75
N PHE A 79 -5.21 -20.53 7.29
CA PHE A 79 -5.68 -20.37 8.64
C PHE A 79 -5.90 -21.71 9.31
N PRO A 80 -5.68 -21.82 10.62
CA PRO A 80 -6.02 -22.99 11.40
C PRO A 80 -7.53 -23.28 11.33
N GLU A 81 -7.93 -24.53 11.41
CA GLU A 81 -9.34 -24.95 11.35
C GLU A 81 -10.23 -24.28 12.41
N TRP A 82 -9.65 -23.93 13.56
CA TRP A 82 -10.37 -23.23 14.62
C TRP A 82 -10.81 -21.80 14.19
N VAL A 83 -10.01 -21.08 13.38
CA VAL A 83 -10.39 -19.76 12.82
C VAL A 83 -11.55 -19.94 11.86
N TYR A 84 -11.47 -20.92 10.98
CA TYR A 84 -12.48 -21.26 10.00
C TYR A 84 -13.84 -21.56 10.65
N ARG A 85 -13.84 -22.38 11.73
CA ARG A 85 -15.05 -22.71 12.48
C ARG A 85 -15.59 -21.51 13.27
N ASN A 86 -14.73 -20.74 13.94
CA ASN A 86 -15.18 -19.61 14.77
C ASN A 86 -15.72 -18.45 13.93
N MET A 87 -15.23 -18.26 12.72
CA MET A 87 -15.73 -17.25 11.80
C MET A 87 -16.95 -17.71 10.98
N ASN A 88 -17.35 -18.95 11.10
CA ASN A 88 -18.50 -19.55 10.38
C ASN A 88 -18.46 -19.33 8.87
N VAL A 89 -17.26 -19.35 8.29
CA VAL A 89 -16.95 -18.94 6.92
C VAL A 89 -17.79 -19.65 5.84
N PRO A 90 -18.11 -20.95 5.93
CA PRO A 90 -18.85 -21.67 4.89
C PRO A 90 -20.22 -21.09 4.57
N TYR A 91 -20.83 -20.42 5.53
CA TYR A 91 -22.19 -19.87 5.40
C TYR A 91 -22.24 -18.43 4.89
N HIS A 92 -21.06 -17.79 4.69
CA HIS A 92 -20.94 -16.37 4.34
C HIS A 92 -20.47 -16.09 2.91
N VAL A 93 -20.45 -17.10 2.02
CA VAL A 93 -19.99 -16.91 0.63
C VAL A 93 -20.82 -15.90 -0.15
N THR A 94 -22.15 -15.94 0.01
CA THR A 94 -23.06 -15.02 -0.69
C THR A 94 -22.83 -13.58 -0.26
N GLU A 95 -22.62 -13.38 1.03
CA GLU A 95 -22.25 -12.07 1.60
C GLU A 95 -20.88 -11.64 1.09
N GLY A 96 -19.90 -12.56 1.09
CA GLY A 96 -18.57 -12.32 0.55
C GLY A 96 -18.62 -11.85 -0.92
N LEU A 97 -19.39 -12.53 -1.77
CA LEU A 97 -19.59 -12.14 -3.17
C LEU A 97 -20.26 -10.76 -3.29
N GLY A 98 -21.31 -10.51 -2.50
CA GLY A 98 -22.01 -9.22 -2.50
C GLY A 98 -21.10 -8.06 -2.15
N TYR A 99 -20.35 -8.16 -1.04
CA TYR A 99 -19.39 -7.14 -0.64
C TYR A 99 -18.25 -7.01 -1.65
N HIS A 100 -17.69 -8.11 -2.14
CA HIS A 100 -16.57 -8.10 -3.09
C HIS A 100 -16.95 -7.37 -4.37
N PHE A 101 -18.09 -7.69 -4.98
CA PHE A 101 -18.55 -7.09 -6.21
C PHE A 101 -19.00 -5.63 -6.05
N PHE A 102 -19.49 -5.24 -4.89
CA PHE A 102 -19.81 -3.85 -4.63
C PHE A 102 -18.55 -3.01 -4.44
N PHE A 103 -17.66 -3.45 -3.57
CA PHE A 103 -16.45 -2.68 -3.23
C PHE A 103 -15.40 -2.68 -4.35
N MET A 104 -15.40 -3.66 -5.27
CA MET A 104 -14.50 -3.64 -6.43
C MET A 104 -14.69 -2.41 -7.30
N TRP A 105 -15.93 -1.89 -7.43
CA TRP A 105 -16.18 -0.66 -8.19
C TRP A 105 -15.62 0.57 -7.49
N ILE A 106 -15.75 0.66 -6.19
CA ILE A 106 -15.16 1.75 -5.40
C ILE A 106 -13.64 1.68 -5.50
N TYR A 107 -13.06 0.48 -5.38
CA TYR A 107 -11.62 0.25 -5.56
C TYR A 107 -11.14 0.69 -6.95
N ALA A 108 -11.85 0.26 -8.00
CA ALA A 108 -11.50 0.60 -9.38
C ALA A 108 -11.57 2.12 -9.63
N LEU A 109 -12.67 2.76 -9.24
CA LEU A 109 -12.85 4.21 -9.42
C LEU A 109 -11.80 5.01 -8.63
N ASN A 110 -11.54 4.64 -7.38
CA ASN A 110 -10.52 5.30 -6.57
C ASN A 110 -9.12 5.10 -7.16
N GLY A 111 -8.79 3.90 -7.63
CA GLY A 111 -7.51 3.59 -8.28
C GLY A 111 -7.31 4.37 -9.59
N ILE A 112 -8.33 4.43 -10.45
CA ILE A 112 -8.30 5.22 -11.68
C ILE A 112 -8.13 6.71 -11.36
N ALA A 113 -8.91 7.24 -10.42
CA ALA A 113 -8.79 8.64 -10.00
C ALA A 113 -7.40 8.94 -9.44
N TYR A 114 -6.80 8.02 -8.69
CA TYR A 114 -5.44 8.15 -8.17
C TYR A 114 -4.40 8.23 -9.30
N VAL A 115 -4.45 7.31 -10.25
CA VAL A 115 -3.51 7.28 -11.39
C VAL A 115 -3.66 8.54 -12.26
N LEU A 116 -4.90 8.95 -12.54
CA LEU A 116 -5.17 10.19 -13.29
C LEU A 116 -4.65 11.42 -12.55
N PHE A 117 -4.88 11.50 -11.24
CA PHE A 117 -4.33 12.59 -10.42
C PHE A 117 -2.80 12.62 -10.49
N LEU A 118 -2.14 11.48 -10.33
CA LEU A 118 -0.69 11.39 -10.44
C LEU A 118 -0.19 11.88 -11.81
N ALA A 119 -0.85 11.45 -12.89
CA ALA A 119 -0.48 11.82 -14.25
C ALA A 119 -0.62 13.34 -14.50
N ILE A 120 -1.75 13.93 -14.09
CA ILE A 120 -2.06 15.35 -14.32
C ILE A 120 -1.20 16.26 -13.41
N SER A 121 -1.02 15.89 -12.15
CA SER A 121 -0.28 16.73 -11.17
C SER A 121 1.23 16.61 -11.27
N GLY A 122 1.76 15.63 -11.99
CA GLY A 122 3.19 15.32 -12.03
C GLY A 122 3.72 14.62 -10.78
N GLU A 123 2.87 14.31 -9.79
CA GLU A 123 3.26 13.65 -8.54
C GLU A 123 3.85 12.23 -8.75
N TRP A 124 3.59 11.59 -9.90
CA TRP A 124 4.18 10.32 -10.29
C TRP A 124 5.72 10.34 -10.30
N ARG A 125 6.34 11.51 -10.53
CA ARG A 125 7.80 11.67 -10.55
C ARG A 125 8.44 11.39 -9.21
N PHE A 126 7.75 11.67 -8.10
CA PHE A 126 8.21 11.30 -6.77
C PHE A 126 8.12 9.80 -6.49
N LEU A 127 7.25 9.08 -7.22
CA LEU A 127 6.97 7.66 -6.97
C LEU A 127 7.88 6.73 -7.78
N LEU A 128 8.29 7.15 -8.99
CA LEU A 128 9.13 6.30 -9.82
C LEU A 128 10.49 6.04 -9.18
N PRO A 129 10.92 4.75 -9.14
CA PRO A 129 12.25 4.40 -8.68
C PRO A 129 13.33 5.01 -9.56
N GLU A 130 14.35 5.56 -8.94
CA GLU A 130 15.57 6.01 -9.57
C GLU A 130 16.62 4.90 -9.59
N ARG A 131 17.72 5.08 -10.34
CA ARG A 131 18.83 4.10 -10.38
C ARG A 131 19.40 3.77 -9.01
N ARG A 132 19.34 4.73 -8.07
CA ARG A 132 19.82 4.56 -6.68
C ARG A 132 18.80 3.88 -5.77
N SER A 133 17.52 3.82 -6.16
CA SER A 133 16.43 3.40 -5.27
C SER A 133 16.62 2.01 -4.68
N VAL A 134 17.18 1.06 -5.42
CA VAL A 134 17.46 -0.29 -4.91
C VAL A 134 18.53 -0.25 -3.82
N ARG A 135 19.64 0.49 -4.06
CA ARG A 135 20.72 0.64 -3.07
C ARG A 135 20.22 1.34 -1.81
N ASP A 136 19.44 2.39 -2.00
CA ASP A 136 18.87 3.18 -0.90
C ASP A 136 17.84 2.35 -0.12
N ALA A 137 17.06 1.50 -0.80
CA ALA A 137 16.14 0.58 -0.14
C ALA A 137 16.87 -0.44 0.74
N ILE A 138 17.96 -1.04 0.25
CA ILE A 138 18.79 -1.94 1.03
C ILE A 138 19.37 -1.21 2.25
N GLN A 139 19.85 0.03 2.07
CA GLN A 139 20.41 0.82 3.15
C GLN A 139 19.34 1.15 4.21
N VAL A 140 18.13 1.58 3.80
CA VAL A 140 17.02 1.85 4.72
C VAL A 140 16.67 0.59 5.51
N THR A 141 16.53 -0.55 4.84
CA THR A 141 16.23 -1.83 5.51
C THR A 141 17.28 -2.22 6.52
N LEU A 142 18.57 -2.05 6.19
CA LEU A 142 19.67 -2.34 7.12
C LEU A 142 19.69 -1.39 8.33
N VAL A 143 19.29 -0.13 8.14
CA VAL A 143 19.13 0.83 9.24
C VAL A 143 17.96 0.47 10.13
N ASP A 144 16.82 0.11 9.55
CA ASP A 144 15.61 -0.30 10.29
C ASP A 144 15.85 -1.58 11.11
N LEU A 145 16.70 -2.49 10.60
CA LEU A 145 17.16 -3.69 11.31
C LEU A 145 18.30 -3.42 12.31
N HIS A 146 18.70 -2.16 12.50
CA HIS A 146 19.82 -1.74 13.37
C HIS A 146 21.18 -2.32 12.98
N LEU A 147 21.33 -2.81 11.75
CA LEU A 147 22.59 -3.37 11.21
C LEU A 147 23.49 -2.30 10.60
N ARG A 148 22.97 -1.10 10.33
CA ARG A 148 23.72 0.03 9.77
C ARG A 148 23.26 1.35 10.37
N LYS A 149 24.12 2.37 10.31
CA LYS A 149 23.79 3.74 10.72
C LYS A 149 23.76 4.67 9.50
N GLY A 150 22.93 5.72 9.56
CA GLY A 150 22.81 6.74 8.53
C GLY A 150 21.82 6.37 7.42
N LEU A 151 20.72 7.15 7.34
CA LEU A 151 19.75 7.06 6.26
C LEU A 151 20.31 7.74 4.98
N PRO A 152 19.93 7.28 3.78
CA PRO A 152 20.29 7.97 2.54
C PRO A 152 19.59 9.34 2.48
N GLU A 153 20.18 10.26 1.73
CA GLU A 153 19.54 11.55 1.44
C GLU A 153 18.21 11.31 0.73
N GLN A 154 17.18 11.99 1.21
CA GLN A 154 15.82 11.86 0.66
C GLN A 154 15.15 13.23 0.60
N THR A 155 14.28 13.40 -0.38
CA THR A 155 13.36 14.52 -0.48
C THR A 155 11.99 14.14 0.08
N LYS A 156 10.99 13.92 -0.78
CA LYS A 156 9.65 13.52 -0.36
C LYS A 156 9.59 12.05 0.08
N TYR A 157 10.26 11.16 -0.66
CA TYR A 157 10.29 9.71 -0.43
C TYR A 157 11.70 9.16 -0.57
N ASN A 158 12.04 8.19 0.27
CA ASN A 158 13.27 7.42 0.13
C ASN A 158 13.14 6.32 -0.95
N GLY A 159 14.26 5.68 -1.31
CA GLY A 159 14.29 4.66 -2.35
C GLY A 159 13.39 3.46 -2.05
N ALA A 160 13.28 3.02 -0.78
CA ALA A 160 12.40 1.94 -0.38
C ALA A 160 10.92 2.31 -0.58
N GLN A 161 10.54 3.52 -0.20
CA GLN A 161 9.17 4.04 -0.40
C GLN A 161 8.82 4.17 -1.88
N ARG A 162 9.74 4.66 -2.73
CA ARG A 162 9.52 4.75 -4.19
C ARG A 162 9.24 3.38 -4.80
N ILE A 163 10.04 2.37 -4.46
CA ILE A 163 9.84 0.99 -4.92
C ILE A 163 8.50 0.45 -4.41
N ALA A 164 8.23 0.57 -3.11
CA ALA A 164 7.01 0.07 -2.48
C ALA A 164 5.73 0.69 -3.09
N TYR A 165 5.71 2.00 -3.30
CA TYR A 165 4.55 2.70 -3.88
C TYR A 165 4.35 2.35 -5.36
N THR A 166 5.42 2.19 -6.13
CA THR A 166 5.33 1.70 -7.51
C THR A 166 4.79 0.27 -7.55
N CYS A 167 5.31 -0.62 -6.69
CA CYS A 167 4.82 -2.00 -6.59
C CYS A 167 3.33 -2.05 -6.23
N VAL A 168 2.86 -1.22 -5.29
CA VAL A 168 1.44 -1.16 -4.90
C VAL A 168 0.55 -0.71 -6.07
N ILE A 169 0.99 0.25 -6.88
CA ILE A 169 0.24 0.68 -8.06
C ILE A 169 0.16 -0.47 -9.08
N VAL A 170 1.27 -1.16 -9.34
CA VAL A 170 1.31 -2.31 -10.25
C VAL A 170 0.44 -3.46 -9.74
N MET A 171 0.52 -3.79 -8.45
CA MET A 171 -0.35 -4.78 -7.83
C MET A 171 -1.82 -4.37 -7.93
N GLY A 172 -2.15 -3.09 -7.72
CA GLY A 172 -3.50 -2.56 -7.85
C GLY A 172 -4.06 -2.74 -9.26
N ALA A 173 -3.28 -2.41 -10.28
CA ALA A 173 -3.64 -2.68 -11.67
C ALA A 173 -3.81 -4.19 -11.94
N GLY A 174 -2.91 -5.02 -11.41
CA GLY A 174 -3.00 -6.48 -11.50
C GLY A 174 -4.27 -7.04 -10.88
N MET A 175 -4.70 -6.51 -9.72
CA MET A 175 -5.97 -6.90 -9.08
C MET A 175 -7.18 -6.57 -9.96
N LEU A 176 -7.20 -5.39 -10.59
CA LEU A 176 -8.29 -5.03 -11.51
C LEU A 176 -8.32 -5.92 -12.74
N ILE A 177 -7.16 -6.15 -13.36
CA ILE A 177 -7.04 -6.97 -14.57
C ILE A 177 -7.46 -8.40 -14.30
N THR A 178 -6.91 -9.03 -13.27
CA THR A 178 -7.24 -10.40 -12.89
C THR A 178 -8.67 -10.52 -12.38
N GLY A 179 -9.14 -9.56 -11.59
CA GLY A 179 -10.52 -9.49 -11.11
C GLY A 179 -11.54 -9.42 -12.24
N LEU A 180 -11.31 -8.58 -13.26
CA LEU A 180 -12.17 -8.48 -14.44
C LEU A 180 -12.19 -9.78 -15.25
N ALA A 181 -11.04 -10.44 -15.41
CA ALA A 181 -10.95 -11.73 -16.09
C ALA A 181 -11.73 -12.84 -15.37
N ILE A 182 -11.77 -12.80 -14.02
CA ILE A 182 -12.54 -13.74 -13.20
C ILE A 182 -14.04 -13.39 -13.22
N TYR A 183 -14.36 -12.09 -13.14
CA TYR A 183 -15.74 -11.62 -13.04
C TYR A 183 -16.54 -11.82 -14.33
N LYS A 184 -15.93 -11.64 -15.50
CA LYS A 184 -16.58 -11.72 -16.81
C LYS A 184 -15.75 -12.56 -17.79
N PRO A 185 -15.48 -13.86 -17.50
CA PRO A 185 -14.56 -14.68 -18.28
C PRO A 185 -15.00 -14.91 -19.72
N THR A 186 -16.31 -14.93 -19.99
CA THR A 186 -16.85 -15.10 -21.35
C THR A 186 -16.82 -13.81 -22.15
N GLN A 187 -17.24 -12.69 -21.54
CA GLN A 187 -17.26 -11.38 -22.19
C GLN A 187 -15.84 -10.83 -22.41
N LEU A 188 -14.93 -11.12 -21.49
CA LEU A 188 -13.51 -10.74 -21.54
C LEU A 188 -12.62 -11.93 -21.85
N HIS A 189 -13.07 -12.82 -22.73
CA HIS A 189 -12.35 -14.05 -23.07
C HIS A 189 -10.90 -13.78 -23.51
N TRP A 190 -10.67 -12.72 -24.29
CA TRP A 190 -9.34 -12.31 -24.71
C TRP A 190 -8.41 -12.01 -23.51
N LEU A 191 -8.94 -11.33 -22.48
CA LEU A 191 -8.17 -10.99 -21.28
C LEU A 191 -7.88 -12.24 -20.44
N THR A 192 -8.89 -13.09 -20.26
CA THR A 192 -8.76 -14.36 -19.54
C THR A 192 -7.75 -15.27 -20.23
N SER A 193 -7.76 -15.36 -21.56
CA SER A 193 -6.79 -16.14 -22.34
C SER A 193 -5.38 -15.56 -22.26
N LEU A 194 -5.24 -14.23 -22.27
CA LEU A 194 -3.94 -13.55 -22.11
C LEU A 194 -3.29 -13.86 -20.74
N LEU A 195 -4.09 -14.02 -19.71
CA LEU A 195 -3.62 -14.40 -18.38
C LEU A 195 -3.33 -15.91 -18.21
N GLY A 196 -3.51 -16.70 -19.24
CA GLY A 196 -3.31 -18.16 -19.19
C GLY A 196 -4.55 -18.95 -18.79
N GLY A 197 -5.73 -18.36 -18.91
CA GLY A 197 -7.01 -18.98 -18.59
C GLY A 197 -7.59 -18.55 -17.22
N TYR A 198 -8.82 -18.99 -16.97
CA TYR A 198 -9.58 -18.65 -15.78
C TYR A 198 -8.86 -19.04 -14.48
N GLU A 199 -8.31 -20.23 -14.43
CA GLU A 199 -7.64 -20.76 -13.25
C GLU A 199 -6.34 -19.99 -12.94
N MET A 200 -5.58 -19.64 -13.98
CA MET A 200 -4.38 -18.82 -13.80
C MET A 200 -4.73 -17.39 -13.35
N ALA A 201 -5.81 -16.81 -13.88
CA ALA A 201 -6.29 -15.50 -13.42
C ALA A 201 -6.65 -15.51 -11.93
N ARG A 202 -7.32 -16.57 -11.45
CA ARG A 202 -7.63 -16.76 -10.02
C ARG A 202 -6.37 -16.93 -9.19
N TRP A 203 -5.42 -17.72 -9.65
CA TRP A 203 -4.14 -17.92 -8.98
C TRP A 203 -3.36 -16.63 -8.84
N LEU A 204 -3.26 -15.84 -9.92
CA LEU A 204 -2.61 -14.52 -9.89
C LEU A 204 -3.33 -13.56 -8.94
N HIS A 205 -4.66 -13.51 -8.97
CA HIS A 205 -5.48 -12.66 -8.10
C HIS A 205 -5.22 -12.98 -6.61
N PHE A 206 -5.19 -14.26 -6.28
CA PHE A 206 -4.86 -14.72 -4.93
C PHE A 206 -3.46 -14.27 -4.49
N TRP A 207 -2.43 -14.50 -5.31
CA TRP A 207 -1.06 -14.15 -4.94
C TRP A 207 -0.83 -12.65 -4.85
N ILE A 208 -1.48 -11.86 -5.68
CA ILE A 208 -1.45 -10.40 -5.55
C ILE A 208 -2.11 -9.98 -4.23
N THR A 209 -3.19 -10.65 -3.80
CA THR A 209 -3.81 -10.42 -2.48
C THR A 209 -2.81 -10.70 -1.35
N MET A 210 -2.05 -11.79 -1.44
CA MET A 210 -0.98 -12.08 -0.47
C MET A 210 0.11 -11.00 -0.49
N GLY A 211 0.43 -10.48 -1.67
CA GLY A 211 1.32 -9.33 -1.83
C GLY A 211 0.80 -8.08 -1.11
N PHE A 212 -0.49 -7.79 -1.22
CA PHE A 212 -1.13 -6.68 -0.47
C PHE A 212 -1.10 -6.88 1.04
N LEU A 213 -1.33 -8.09 1.53
CA LEU A 213 -1.22 -8.40 2.96
C LEU A 213 0.20 -8.17 3.48
N GLY A 214 1.20 -8.66 2.74
CA GLY A 214 2.60 -8.43 3.06
C GLY A 214 2.97 -6.94 3.03
N PHE A 215 2.53 -6.23 1.99
CA PHE A 215 2.73 -4.78 1.88
C PHE A 215 2.08 -4.05 3.06
N PHE A 216 0.85 -4.40 3.44
CA PHE A 216 0.14 -3.77 4.55
C PHE A 216 0.88 -3.94 5.87
N ALA A 217 1.37 -5.15 6.16
CA ALA A 217 2.14 -5.43 7.37
C ALA A 217 3.42 -4.58 7.43
N VAL A 218 4.19 -4.54 6.34
CA VAL A 218 5.40 -3.71 6.23
C VAL A 218 5.06 -2.22 6.32
N HIS A 219 4.00 -1.76 5.64
CA HIS A 219 3.57 -0.37 5.64
C HIS A 219 3.19 0.11 7.04
N VAL A 220 2.39 -0.66 7.79
CA VAL A 220 2.02 -0.31 9.17
C VAL A 220 3.26 -0.27 10.05
N GLY A 221 4.15 -1.26 9.96
CA GLY A 221 5.43 -1.26 10.66
C GLY A 221 6.26 0.00 10.38
N GLN A 222 6.41 0.36 9.13
CA GLN A 222 7.14 1.57 8.70
C GLN A 222 6.48 2.87 9.18
N VAL A 223 5.14 2.95 9.22
CA VAL A 223 4.42 4.11 9.77
C VAL A 223 4.71 4.28 11.26
N VAL A 224 4.73 3.17 12.01
CA VAL A 224 5.05 3.18 13.45
C VAL A 224 6.50 3.61 13.67
N LEU A 225 7.46 3.05 12.93
CA LEU A 225 8.88 3.41 13.02
C LEU A 225 9.16 4.85 12.62
N ALA A 226 8.49 5.37 11.59
CA ALA A 226 8.65 6.75 11.14
C ALA A 226 8.04 7.79 12.09
N GLY A 227 7.20 7.37 13.02
CA GLY A 227 6.68 8.17 14.11
C GLY A 227 5.55 9.15 13.75
N TRP A 228 5.09 9.87 14.77
CA TRP A 228 3.89 10.69 14.73
C TRP A 228 3.90 11.80 13.67
N ASN A 229 5.04 12.43 13.41
CA ASN A 229 5.14 13.52 12.42
C ASN A 229 4.81 13.04 11.01
N ASN A 230 5.28 11.85 10.64
CA ASN A 230 5.00 11.24 9.34
C ASN A 230 3.53 10.80 9.22
N PHE A 231 2.97 10.16 10.25
CA PHE A 231 1.54 9.81 10.29
C PHE A 231 0.66 11.06 10.16
N ARG A 232 0.95 12.11 10.96
CA ARG A 232 0.23 13.37 10.90
C ARG A 232 0.27 14.01 9.52
N ALA A 233 1.37 13.86 8.78
CA ALA A 233 1.49 14.38 7.42
C ALA A 233 0.46 13.75 6.47
N MET A 234 0.10 12.48 6.66
CA MET A 234 -0.96 11.84 5.86
C MET A 234 -2.37 12.30 6.27
N VAL A 235 -2.55 12.78 7.50
CA VAL A 235 -3.83 13.34 7.97
C VAL A 235 -3.96 14.83 7.61
N SER A 236 -2.94 15.64 7.93
CA SER A 236 -2.97 17.11 7.77
C SER A 236 -2.46 17.62 6.41
N GLY A 237 -1.67 16.79 5.71
CA GLY A 237 -0.96 17.15 4.48
C GLY A 237 0.36 17.86 4.71
N ARG A 238 0.74 18.15 5.96
CA ARG A 238 1.89 18.96 6.34
C ARG A 238 2.85 18.20 7.24
N GLU A 239 4.13 18.32 6.96
CA GLU A 239 5.22 17.73 7.72
C GLU A 239 6.10 18.83 8.31
N ILE A 240 6.61 18.62 9.53
CA ILE A 240 7.63 19.46 10.12
C ILE A 240 8.99 18.89 9.73
N GLN A 241 9.81 19.69 9.06
CA GLN A 241 11.14 19.32 8.62
C GLN A 241 12.18 20.31 9.16
N ARG A 242 13.44 19.92 9.16
CA ARG A 242 14.54 20.81 9.42
C ARG A 242 14.67 21.84 8.28
N ALA A 243 15.03 23.06 8.58
CA ALA A 243 15.14 24.12 7.59
C ALA A 243 16.24 23.85 6.53
N ASP A 244 17.29 23.08 6.90
CA ASP A 244 18.38 22.67 6.04
C ASP A 244 18.06 21.41 5.19
N ALA A 245 16.95 20.73 5.42
CA ALA A 245 16.54 19.57 4.63
C ALA A 245 16.14 19.96 3.19
N PRO A 246 16.30 19.06 2.19
CA PRO A 246 15.86 19.29 0.81
C PRO A 246 14.38 19.67 0.74
N SER A 247 14.05 20.71 -0.05
CA SER A 247 12.65 21.18 -0.16
C SER A 247 11.86 20.41 -1.20
N ILE A 248 10.74 19.81 -0.79
CA ILE A 248 9.77 19.15 -1.66
C ILE A 248 9.18 20.14 -2.69
N GLU A 249 8.92 21.38 -2.23
CA GLU A 249 8.37 22.42 -3.11
C GLU A 249 9.38 22.90 -4.13
N ALA A 250 10.67 23.01 -3.77
CA ALA A 250 11.73 23.35 -4.71
C ALA A 250 11.90 22.28 -5.79
N GLU A 251 11.87 20.99 -5.40
CA GLU A 251 11.91 19.87 -6.36
C GLU A 251 10.70 19.89 -7.29
N ARG A 252 9.49 20.12 -6.76
CA ARG A 252 8.28 20.23 -7.58
C ARG A 252 8.32 21.39 -8.58
N ARG A 253 8.95 22.51 -8.24
CA ARG A 253 9.13 23.66 -9.17
C ARG A 253 10.12 23.36 -10.29
N SER A 254 11.15 22.53 -10.05
CA SER A 254 12.14 22.19 -11.06
C SER A 254 11.57 21.36 -12.23
N TRP A 255 10.33 20.85 -12.12
CA TRP A 255 9.64 20.06 -13.15
C TRP A 255 8.75 20.90 -14.08
N ARG A 256 8.52 22.17 -13.73
CA ARG A 256 7.74 23.12 -14.53
C ARG A 256 8.61 23.91 -15.49
#